data_1e14400d2abc4e5c7868dc792da6bb74
#
_entry.id   1e14400d2abc4e5c7868dc792da6bb74
#
_cell.length_a   1.000
_cell.length_b   1.000
_cell.length_c   1.000
_cell.angle_alpha   90.00
_cell.angle_beta   90.00
_cell.angle_gamma   90.00
#
_symmetry.space_group_name_H-M   'P 1'
#
loop_
_entity.id
_entity.type
_entity.pdbx_description
1 polymer ?
#
loop_
_entity_poly.entity_id
_entity_poly.type
_entity_poly.pdbx_seq_one_letter_code
_entity_poly.pdbx_strand_id
1 'polypeptide(L)'
;MSTTYQRNVLSTEYNGWENYETWNVALWINNDEGLYHLALECGDYETFCNRVGSRAVTGDGVRYSDPAVNVVQINSDIFDL
;
A
#
# COMPACT_ATOMS: atom_id res chain seq x y z
N MET A 1 8.80 15.09 17.16
CA MET A 1 8.49 15.18 16.64
C MET A 1 8.46 15.25 16.42
N SER A 2 8.60 15.10 16.14
CA SER A 2 8.43 15.18 15.61
C SER A 2 8.35 15.42 15.30
N THR A 3 8.40 15.54 14.97
CA THR A 3 8.18 15.79 14.42
C THR A 3 8.11 16.17 14.07
N THR A 4 8.23 16.24 13.85
CA THR A 4 8.02 16.61 13.29
C THR A 4 8.17 16.65 12.87
N TYR A 5 8.25 16.48 12.64
CA TYR A 5 8.25 16.16 11.94
C TYR A 5 9.02 16.47 11.37
N GLN A 6 9.63 16.55 10.96
CA GLN A 6 10.21 16.75 10.25
C GLN A 6 10.52 16.55 9.51
N ARG A 7 10.55 16.46 9.12
CA ARG A 7 10.57 16.06 8.24
C ARG A 7 11.47 15.99 7.24
N ASN A 8 12.37 16.00 6.97
CA ASN A 8 13.17 15.86 6.03
C ASN A 8 13.73 14.58 5.82
N VAL A 9 13.77 13.80 6.54
CA VAL A 9 14.22 12.45 6.26
C VAL A 9 13.11 11.72 5.58
N LEU A 10 13.31 11.44 4.33
CA LEU A 10 12.22 11.04 3.48
C LEU A 10 11.70 9.67 3.81
N SER A 11 12.59 8.75 4.20
CA SER A 11 12.16 7.41 4.51
C SER A 11 11.21 7.36 5.68
N THR A 12 11.30 8.33 6.59
CA THR A 12 10.39 8.34 7.73
C THR A 12 9.02 8.86 7.35
N GLU A 13 8.91 9.60 6.25
CA GLU A 13 7.63 10.10 5.81
C GLU A 13 6.69 8.98 5.41
N TYR A 14 7.24 7.87 4.93
CA TYR A 14 6.45 6.77 4.43
C TYR A 14 6.62 5.52 5.29
N ASN A 15 7.07 5.70 6.50
CA ASN A 15 7.20 4.61 7.49
C ASN A 15 7.98 3.41 6.95
N GLY A 16 9.03 3.68 6.18
CA GLY A 16 9.87 2.63 5.62
C GLY A 16 9.42 2.12 4.27
N TRP A 17 8.28 2.60 3.76
CA TRP A 17 7.84 2.24 2.42
C TRP A 17 8.65 3.02 1.38
N GLU A 18 8.81 2.43 0.22
CA GLU A 18 9.70 2.99 -0.80
C GLU A 18 9.27 4.38 -1.27
N ASN A 19 7.96 4.59 -1.43
CA ASN A 19 7.46 5.85 -1.98
C ASN A 19 6.03 6.07 -1.49
N TYR A 20 5.48 7.22 -1.86
CA TYR A 20 4.14 7.61 -1.45
C TYR A 20 3.09 6.60 -1.91
N GLU A 21 3.17 6.18 -3.17
CA GLU A 21 2.17 5.28 -3.73
C GLU A 21 2.13 3.96 -2.97
N THR A 22 3.30 3.40 -2.68
CA THR A 22 3.38 2.14 -1.94
C THR A 22 2.84 2.31 -0.53
N TRP A 23 3.26 3.38 0.14
CA TRP A 23 2.78 3.68 1.48
C TRP A 23 1.26 3.84 1.50
N ASN A 24 0.72 4.59 0.52
CA ASN A 24 -0.72 4.89 0.50
C ASN A 24 -1.56 3.63 0.29
N VAL A 25 -1.14 2.78 -0.63
CA VAL A 25 -1.83 1.51 -0.86
C VAL A 25 -1.81 0.66 0.41
N ALA A 26 -0.64 0.54 1.03
CA ALA A 26 -0.53 -0.25 2.26
C ALA A 26 -1.40 0.32 3.36
N LEU A 27 -1.44 1.64 3.49
CA LEU A 27 -2.25 2.32 4.49
C LEU A 27 -3.73 1.95 4.32
N TRP A 28 -4.23 2.06 3.09
CA TRP A 28 -5.64 1.79 2.85
C TRP A 28 -6.00 0.33 3.03
N ILE A 29 -5.14 -0.60 2.60
CA ILE A 29 -5.40 -2.02 2.80
C ILE A 29 -5.44 -2.35 4.29
N ASN A 30 -4.49 -1.82 5.05
CA ASN A 30 -4.39 -2.15 6.47
C ASN A 30 -5.48 -1.51 7.31
N ASN A 31 -6.02 -0.38 6.88
CA ASN A 31 -6.99 0.36 7.68
C ASN A 31 -8.44 0.16 7.24
N ASP A 32 -8.68 -0.55 6.16
CA ASP A 32 -10.03 -0.85 5.70
C ASP A 32 -10.25 -2.35 5.87
N GLU A 33 -11.20 -2.70 6.73
CA GLU A 33 -11.43 -4.08 7.08
C GLU A 33 -11.79 -4.92 5.85
N GLY A 34 -12.63 -4.39 4.98
CA GLY A 34 -13.03 -5.10 3.78
C GLY A 34 -11.87 -5.35 2.83
N LEU A 35 -11.02 -4.35 2.64
CA LEU A 35 -9.84 -4.50 1.78
C LEU A 35 -8.85 -5.48 2.38
N TYR A 36 -8.66 -5.42 3.69
CA TYR A 36 -7.73 -6.32 4.36
C TYR A 36 -8.18 -7.77 4.21
N HIS A 37 -9.47 -8.04 4.43
CA HIS A 37 -10.00 -9.39 4.26
C HIS A 37 -9.87 -9.86 2.83
N LEU A 38 -10.12 -8.98 1.85
CA LEU A 38 -9.96 -9.32 0.46
C LEU A 38 -8.51 -9.67 0.15
N ALA A 39 -7.58 -8.89 0.70
CA ALA A 39 -6.16 -9.15 0.49
C ALA A 39 -5.79 -10.53 1.02
N LEU A 40 -6.26 -10.87 2.22
CA LEU A 40 -5.98 -12.19 2.78
C LEU A 40 -6.53 -13.32 1.91
N GLU A 41 -7.72 -13.12 1.33
CA GLU A 41 -8.28 -14.11 0.43
C GLU A 41 -7.45 -14.29 -0.82
N CYS A 42 -6.89 -13.19 -1.34
CA CYS A 42 -6.16 -13.24 -2.60
C CYS A 42 -4.80 -13.89 -2.47
N GLY A 43 -4.13 -13.69 -1.35
CA GLY A 43 -2.85 -14.32 -1.07
C GLY A 43 -1.64 -13.62 -1.64
N ASP A 44 -1.80 -12.74 -2.64
CA ASP A 44 -0.72 -11.89 -3.13
C ASP A 44 -1.29 -10.62 -3.74
N TYR A 45 -0.41 -9.65 -3.95
CA TYR A 45 -0.85 -8.35 -4.39
C TYR A 45 -1.35 -8.33 -5.82
N GLU A 46 -0.74 -9.13 -6.70
CA GLU A 46 -1.20 -9.16 -8.09
C GLU A 46 -2.62 -9.67 -8.19
N THR A 47 -2.94 -10.73 -7.46
CA THR A 47 -4.29 -11.26 -7.42
C THR A 47 -5.25 -10.23 -6.84
N PHE A 48 -4.80 -9.54 -5.79
CA PHE A 48 -5.60 -8.48 -5.19
C PHE A 48 -5.92 -7.40 -6.21
N CYS A 49 -4.92 -6.94 -6.97
CA CYS A 49 -5.13 -5.92 -7.99
C CYS A 49 -6.12 -6.38 -9.06
N ASN A 50 -6.05 -7.64 -9.45
CA ASN A 50 -6.98 -8.19 -10.43
C ASN A 50 -8.40 -8.22 -9.88
N ARG A 51 -8.54 -8.50 -8.60
CA ARG A 51 -9.87 -8.56 -7.97
C ARG A 51 -10.50 -7.19 -7.85
N VAL A 52 -9.74 -6.17 -7.46
CA VAL A 52 -10.30 -4.82 -7.33
C VAL A 52 -10.45 -4.13 -8.68
N GLY A 53 -9.65 -4.54 -9.67
CA GLY A 53 -9.74 -3.98 -11.01
C GLY A 53 -8.72 -2.90 -11.27
N SER A 54 -8.38 -2.72 -12.55
CA SER A 54 -7.29 -1.81 -12.93
C SER A 54 -7.64 -0.34 -12.69
N ARG A 55 -8.90 -0.02 -12.50
CA ARG A 55 -9.33 1.36 -12.25
C ARG A 55 -9.52 1.68 -10.78
N ALA A 56 -9.40 0.69 -9.92
CA ALA A 56 -9.61 0.91 -8.49
C ALA A 56 -8.54 1.81 -7.92
N VAL A 57 -8.95 2.73 -7.06
CA VAL A 57 -8.04 3.68 -6.42
C VAL A 57 -8.30 3.68 -4.91
N THR A 58 -7.28 4.09 -4.17
CA THR A 58 -7.44 4.33 -2.74
C THR A 58 -8.31 5.57 -2.52
N GLY A 59 -8.69 5.79 -1.29
CA GLY A 59 -9.43 7.01 -0.94
C GLY A 59 -8.67 8.28 -1.24
N ASP A 60 -7.35 8.19 -1.37
CA ASP A 60 -6.51 9.33 -1.72
C ASP A 60 -6.21 9.40 -3.22
N GLY A 61 -6.79 8.50 -4.01
CA GLY A 61 -6.69 8.58 -5.45
C GLY A 61 -5.54 7.82 -6.08
N VAL A 62 -4.84 7.00 -5.32
CA VAL A 62 -3.74 6.20 -5.85
C VAL A 62 -4.29 4.90 -6.41
N ARG A 63 -3.94 4.57 -7.64
CA ARG A 63 -4.35 3.28 -8.20
C ARG A 63 -3.63 2.14 -7.52
N TYR A 64 -4.36 1.08 -7.19
CA TYR A 64 -3.71 -0.11 -6.65
C TYR A 64 -2.73 -0.71 -7.64
N SER A 65 -2.99 -0.57 -8.94
CA SER A 65 -2.13 -1.09 -10.00
C SER A 65 -1.13 -0.06 -10.51
N ASP A 66 -0.93 1.03 -9.79
CA ASP A 66 0.03 2.06 -10.20
C ASP A 66 1.42 1.43 -10.31
N PRO A 67 2.13 1.66 -11.44
CA PRO A 67 3.46 1.06 -11.60
C PRO A 67 4.50 1.53 -10.59
N ALA A 68 4.24 2.64 -9.90
CA ALA A 68 5.14 3.11 -8.84
C ALA A 68 5.03 2.28 -7.57
N VAL A 69 3.96 1.51 -7.41
CA VAL A 69 3.79 0.67 -6.21
C VAL A 69 4.82 -0.45 -6.22
N ASN A 70 5.56 -0.56 -5.13
CA ASN A 70 6.55 -1.64 -4.99
C ASN A 70 5.83 -2.91 -4.57
N VAL A 71 5.50 -3.75 -5.55
CA VAL A 71 4.74 -4.97 -5.34
C VAL A 71 5.48 -5.94 -4.42
N VAL A 72 6.80 -6.04 -4.57
CA VAL A 72 7.59 -6.93 -3.73
C VAL A 72 7.48 -6.51 -2.27
N GLN A 73 7.55 -5.22 -2.01
CA GLN A 73 7.46 -4.71 -0.64
C GLN A 73 6.07 -4.98 -0.05
N ILE A 74 5.02 -4.75 -0.82
CA ILE A 74 3.66 -5.02 -0.37
C ILE A 74 3.49 -6.51 -0.09
N ASN A 75 3.96 -7.36 -1.00
CA ASN A 75 3.85 -8.81 -0.79
C ASN A 75 4.57 -9.27 0.46
N SER A 76 5.75 -8.71 0.70
CA SER A 76 6.52 -9.09 1.87
C SER A 76 5.84 -8.67 3.16
N ASP A 77 5.26 -7.48 3.17
CA ASP A 77 4.78 -6.87 4.41
C ASP A 77 3.34 -7.26 4.75
N ILE A 78 2.47 -7.31 3.76
CA ILE A 78 1.06 -7.58 4.00
C ILE A 78 0.73 -9.05 3.79
N PHE A 79 1.26 -9.65 2.74
CA PHE A 79 0.93 -11.03 2.38
C PHE A 79 1.93 -12.04 2.93
N ASP A 80 2.96 -11.57 3.58
CA ASP A 80 3.96 -12.40 4.25
C ASP A 80 4.66 -13.34 3.24
N LEU A 81 4.94 -12.81 2.08
CA LEU A 81 5.68 -13.53 1.06
C LEU A 81 7.15 -13.06 1.04
#